data_577d85d86d253fe86069121708bacccb
#
_entry.id   577d85d86d253fe86069121708bacccb
#
_cell.length_a   1.000
_cell.length_b   1.000
_cell.length_c   1.000
_cell.angle_alpha   90.00
_cell.angle_beta   90.00
_cell.angle_gamma   90.00
#
_symmetry.space_group_name_H-M   'P 1'
#
loop_
_entity.id
_entity.type
_entity.pdbx_description
1 polymer ?
#
loop_
_entity_poly.entity_id
_entity_poly.type
_entity_poly.pdbx_seq_one_letter_code
_entity_poly.pdbx_strand_id
1 'polypeptide(L)'
;MLVTRTYLELQGPGQFKNAFGEFSDVAIARVPKPLPALYRLCYRTVGEAFHWRDRWDWTDQEIAAHLADPTIQLFVASRSGEAKEGLAGWYELRRVPDDDSVEIAYFGIVTAEFGRGLGKHLLSSAVRDAWALRPKRVWLHTCTLDHPNALPNYVARGFTPYRTETYEVD
;
A
#
# COMPACT_ATOMS: atom_id res chain seq x y z
N MET A 1 16.01 3.84 18.12
CA MET A 1 14.74 3.23 18.50
C MET A 1 14.62 1.85 17.86
N LEU A 2 14.22 0.83 18.64
CA LEU A 2 14.08 -0.54 18.13
C LEU A 2 12.74 -0.70 17.40
N VAL A 3 12.79 -1.19 16.18
CA VAL A 3 11.63 -1.39 15.31
C VAL A 3 11.55 -2.86 14.90
N THR A 4 10.36 -3.45 15.01
CA THR A 4 10.11 -4.81 14.52
C THR A 4 9.30 -4.75 13.24
N ARG A 5 9.80 -5.39 12.18
CA ARG A 5 9.12 -5.58 10.90
C ARG A 5 8.56 -7.00 10.83
N THR A 6 7.31 -7.12 10.42
CA THR A 6 6.63 -8.39 10.19
C THR A 6 6.28 -8.53 8.72
N TYR A 7 6.66 -9.65 8.13
CA TYR A 7 6.30 -10.01 6.76
C TYR A 7 5.10 -10.96 6.79
N LEU A 8 4.13 -10.68 5.94
CA LEU A 8 2.89 -11.47 5.84
C LEU A 8 2.62 -11.82 4.39
N GLU A 9 1.94 -12.95 4.16
CA GLU A 9 1.66 -13.43 2.81
C GLU A 9 0.27 -14.05 2.65
N LEU A 10 -0.15 -14.09 1.39
CA LEU A 10 -1.26 -14.90 0.89
C LEU A 10 -0.67 -15.89 -0.12
N GLN A 11 -0.91 -17.17 0.06
CA GLN A 11 -0.46 -18.25 -0.84
C GLN A 11 -1.49 -18.62 -1.89
N GLY A 12 -2.68 -18.03 -1.84
CA GLY A 12 -3.74 -18.19 -2.81
C GLY A 12 -4.81 -17.11 -2.64
N PRO A 13 -5.55 -16.80 -3.72
CA PRO A 13 -6.56 -15.75 -3.67
C PRO A 13 -7.71 -16.06 -2.69
N GLY A 14 -7.98 -17.34 -2.45
CA GLY A 14 -9.03 -17.78 -1.53
C GLY A 14 -8.72 -17.56 -0.05
N GLN A 15 -7.49 -17.24 0.31
CA GLN A 15 -7.13 -16.95 1.71
C GLN A 15 -7.56 -15.55 2.16
N PHE A 16 -7.73 -14.64 1.23
CA PHE A 16 -8.08 -13.26 1.56
C PHE A 16 -9.57 -13.11 1.80
N LYS A 17 -9.92 -12.43 2.89
CA LYS A 17 -11.29 -12.09 3.26
C LYS A 17 -11.59 -10.67 2.80
N ASN A 18 -12.29 -10.51 1.69
CA ASN A 18 -12.70 -9.22 1.15
C ASN A 18 -13.52 -8.42 2.17
N ALA A 19 -13.26 -7.13 2.18
CA ALA A 19 -13.98 -6.17 3.02
C ALA A 19 -14.30 -4.90 2.22
N PHE A 20 -14.81 -5.07 0.99
CA PHE A 20 -15.31 -3.95 0.20
C PHE A 20 -16.49 -3.30 0.90
N GLY A 21 -16.46 -1.97 0.99
CA GLY A 21 -17.56 -1.15 1.49
C GLY A 21 -18.21 -0.38 0.36
N GLU A 22 -19.24 0.37 0.71
CA GLU A 22 -19.92 1.29 -0.21
C GLU A 22 -19.33 2.70 -0.05
N PHE A 23 -18.52 3.10 -1.02
CA PHE A 23 -17.88 4.42 -1.08
C PHE A 23 -18.16 5.07 -2.43
N SER A 24 -19.38 5.61 -2.58
CA SER A 24 -19.84 6.20 -3.85
C SER A 24 -19.02 7.43 -4.29
N ASP A 25 -18.35 8.07 -3.35
CA ASP A 25 -17.53 9.27 -3.55
C ASP A 25 -16.02 9.00 -3.59
N VAL A 26 -15.62 7.73 -3.56
CA VAL A 26 -14.22 7.31 -3.67
C VAL A 26 -14.02 6.51 -4.94
N ALA A 27 -13.07 6.93 -5.77
CA ALA A 27 -12.64 6.20 -6.95
C ALA A 27 -11.19 5.71 -6.76
N ILE A 28 -10.97 4.43 -7.01
CA ILE A 28 -9.64 3.82 -7.00
C ILE A 28 -9.28 3.49 -8.43
N ALA A 29 -8.17 4.03 -8.90
CA ALA A 29 -7.72 3.83 -10.27
C ALA A 29 -6.21 3.68 -10.36
N ARG A 30 -5.77 2.86 -11.32
CA ARG A 30 -4.37 2.81 -11.70
C ARG A 30 -3.98 4.11 -12.40
N VAL A 31 -2.79 4.60 -12.12
CA VAL A 31 -2.17 5.73 -12.81
C VAL A 31 -1.10 5.16 -13.76
N PRO A 32 -1.35 5.06 -15.08
CA PRO A 32 -0.45 4.34 -15.99
C PRO A 32 0.90 5.04 -16.21
N LYS A 33 0.92 6.36 -16.12
CA LYS A 33 2.12 7.19 -16.31
C LYS A 33 2.20 8.24 -15.19
N PRO A 34 2.47 7.83 -13.95
CA PRO A 34 2.47 8.75 -12.83
C PRO A 34 3.65 9.73 -12.93
N LEU A 35 3.38 10.98 -12.56
CA LEU A 35 4.41 12.00 -12.45
C LEU A 35 5.09 11.95 -11.07
N PRO A 36 6.37 12.34 -10.97
CA PRO A 36 7.07 12.38 -9.70
C PRO A 36 6.36 13.20 -8.62
N ALA A 37 5.74 14.32 -8.99
CA ALA A 37 4.98 15.16 -8.05
C ALA A 37 3.80 14.41 -7.40
N LEU A 38 3.06 13.60 -8.15
CA LEU A 38 1.97 12.78 -7.62
C LEU A 38 2.51 11.72 -6.65
N TYR A 39 3.57 11.03 -7.04
CA TYR A 39 4.20 10.02 -6.19
C TYR A 39 4.67 10.61 -4.85
N ARG A 40 5.35 11.74 -4.92
CA ARG A 40 5.82 12.47 -3.74
C ARG A 40 4.67 12.90 -2.84
N LEU A 41 3.58 13.38 -3.42
CA LEU A 41 2.37 13.74 -2.69
C LEU A 41 1.81 12.53 -1.94
N CYS A 42 1.62 11.40 -2.63
CA CYS A 42 1.12 10.16 -2.03
C CYS A 42 2.03 9.69 -0.90
N TYR A 43 3.32 9.58 -1.16
CA TYR A 43 4.30 9.09 -0.21
C TYR A 43 4.36 9.93 1.05
N ARG A 44 4.44 11.25 0.90
CA ARG A 44 4.55 12.17 2.05
C ARG A 44 3.25 12.30 2.81
N THR A 45 2.13 12.46 2.13
CA THR A 45 0.84 12.66 2.79
C THR A 45 0.45 11.48 3.68
N VAL A 46 0.67 10.26 3.22
CA VAL A 46 0.38 9.05 4.02
C VAL A 46 1.55 8.71 4.94
N GLY A 47 2.77 8.79 4.45
CA GLY A 47 3.95 8.27 5.14
C GLY A 47 4.46 9.12 6.29
N GLU A 48 4.11 10.41 6.33
CA GLU A 48 4.57 11.32 7.39
C GLU A 48 4.18 10.82 8.78
N ALA A 49 2.95 10.37 8.94
CA ALA A 49 2.43 9.86 10.21
C ALA A 49 3.08 8.53 10.65
N PHE A 50 3.70 7.78 9.72
CA PHE A 50 4.24 6.44 9.96
C PHE A 50 5.74 6.35 9.79
N HIS A 51 6.43 7.49 9.77
CA HIS A 51 7.88 7.58 9.65
C HIS A 51 8.45 6.90 8.39
N TRP A 52 7.72 6.98 7.28
CA TRP A 52 8.25 6.54 6.00
C TRP A 52 9.39 7.45 5.57
N ARG A 53 10.61 6.91 5.55
CA ARG A 53 11.83 7.69 5.27
C ARG A 53 12.61 7.19 4.07
N ASP A 54 12.42 5.94 3.67
CA ASP A 54 13.23 5.26 2.65
C ASP A 54 13.32 6.03 1.33
N ARG A 55 12.26 6.72 0.95
CA ARG A 55 12.17 7.48 -0.30
C ARG A 55 11.90 8.97 -0.09
N TRP A 56 12.01 9.43 1.13
CA TRP A 56 11.67 10.81 1.48
C TRP A 56 12.51 11.83 0.71
N ASP A 57 13.80 11.56 0.57
CA ASP A 57 14.79 12.44 -0.06
C ASP A 57 15.10 12.07 -1.52
N TRP A 58 14.32 11.13 -2.10
CA TRP A 58 14.48 10.82 -3.51
C TRP A 58 14.28 12.05 -4.37
N THR A 59 15.18 12.24 -5.34
CA THR A 59 15.04 13.28 -6.36
C THR A 59 13.90 12.94 -7.33
N ASP A 60 13.42 13.94 -8.06
CA ASP A 60 12.42 13.69 -9.10
C ASP A 60 12.92 12.71 -10.16
N GLN A 61 14.22 12.72 -10.46
CA GLN A 61 14.83 11.78 -11.40
C GLN A 61 14.82 10.34 -10.86
N GLU A 62 15.10 10.14 -9.58
CA GLU A 62 15.03 8.83 -8.94
C GLU A 62 13.60 8.29 -8.89
N ILE A 63 12.63 9.14 -8.58
CA ILE A 63 11.22 8.79 -8.60
C ILE A 63 10.78 8.43 -10.03
N ALA A 64 11.16 9.24 -11.01
CA ALA A 64 10.81 8.98 -12.41
C ALA A 64 11.39 7.64 -12.91
N ALA A 65 12.63 7.32 -12.56
CA ALA A 65 13.26 6.05 -12.90
C ALA A 65 12.54 4.86 -12.24
N HIS A 66 12.14 4.99 -10.98
CA HIS A 66 11.35 3.98 -10.27
C HIS A 66 9.99 3.74 -10.95
N LEU A 67 9.28 4.81 -11.29
CA LEU A 67 7.95 4.73 -11.91
C LEU A 67 8.01 4.25 -13.36
N ALA A 68 9.15 4.37 -14.03
CA ALA A 68 9.38 3.82 -15.37
C ALA A 68 9.61 2.31 -15.38
N ASP A 69 9.89 1.71 -14.23
CA ASP A 69 10.06 0.25 -14.10
C ASP A 69 8.74 -0.45 -14.38
N PRO A 70 8.68 -1.37 -15.37
CA PRO A 70 7.44 -2.06 -15.73
C PRO A 70 6.90 -3.00 -14.64
N THR A 71 7.69 -3.34 -13.63
CA THR A 71 7.26 -4.15 -12.48
C THR A 71 6.48 -3.35 -11.45
N ILE A 72 6.46 -2.03 -11.56
CA ILE A 72 5.81 -1.12 -10.61
C ILE A 72 4.46 -0.65 -11.17
N GLN A 73 3.43 -0.72 -10.34
CA GLN A 73 2.11 -0.16 -10.64
C GLN A 73 1.65 0.72 -9.48
N LEU A 74 1.20 1.92 -9.81
CA LEU A 74 0.66 2.88 -8.85
C LEU A 74 -0.87 2.96 -8.98
N PHE A 75 -1.55 2.89 -7.84
CA PHE A 75 -3.00 3.06 -7.72
C PHE A 75 -3.30 4.15 -6.71
N VAL A 76 -4.23 5.02 -7.05
CA VAL A 76 -4.62 6.14 -6.21
C VAL A 76 -6.12 6.09 -5.94
N ALA A 77 -6.48 6.27 -4.68
CA ALA A 77 -7.86 6.48 -4.25
C ALA A 77 -8.09 7.97 -4.08
N SER A 78 -9.08 8.49 -4.79
CA SER A 78 -9.45 9.90 -4.78
C SER A 78 -10.88 10.05 -4.30
N ARG A 79 -11.10 11.02 -3.44
CA ARG A 79 -12.45 11.40 -3.00
C ARG A 79 -12.95 12.55 -3.87
N SER A 80 -14.12 12.37 -4.47
CA SER A 80 -14.83 13.42 -5.19
C SER A 80 -15.90 14.06 -4.30
N GLY A 81 -16.24 15.33 -4.54
CA GLY A 81 -17.29 16.05 -3.82
C GLY A 81 -16.99 17.53 -3.71
N GLU A 82 -17.99 18.34 -3.36
CA GLU A 82 -18.00 19.80 -3.51
C GLU A 82 -16.83 20.56 -2.86
N ALA A 83 -16.18 20.02 -1.85
CA ALA A 83 -15.08 20.68 -1.16
C ALA A 83 -13.84 19.80 -0.91
N LYS A 84 -13.84 18.55 -1.36
CA LYS A 84 -12.82 17.57 -0.95
C LYS A 84 -12.33 16.68 -2.08
N GLU A 85 -12.17 17.24 -3.26
CA GLU A 85 -11.38 16.58 -4.28
C GLU A 85 -9.96 16.42 -3.74
N GLY A 86 -9.54 15.20 -3.48
CA GLY A 86 -8.23 14.96 -2.93
C GLY A 86 -7.87 13.51 -2.76
N LEU A 87 -6.61 13.32 -2.44
CA LEU A 87 -6.05 12.02 -2.13
C LEU A 87 -6.73 11.44 -0.89
N ALA A 88 -7.29 10.25 -1.02
CA ALA A 88 -7.84 9.47 0.10
C ALA A 88 -6.89 8.37 0.56
N GLY A 89 -6.15 7.80 -0.38
CA GLY A 89 -5.18 6.75 -0.13
C GLY A 89 -4.48 6.31 -1.40
N TRP A 90 -3.57 5.36 -1.27
CA TRP A 90 -2.84 4.84 -2.42
C TRP A 90 -2.18 3.51 -2.10
N TYR A 91 -1.76 2.79 -3.13
CA TYR A 91 -0.89 1.64 -2.99
C TYR A 91 0.01 1.48 -4.21
N GLU A 92 1.15 0.89 -3.97
CA GLU A 92 2.13 0.50 -4.98
C GLU A 92 2.25 -1.01 -5.00
N LEU A 93 2.08 -1.60 -6.18
CA LEU A 93 2.33 -3.01 -6.41
C LEU A 93 3.67 -3.17 -7.12
N ARG A 94 4.46 -4.14 -6.67
CA ARG A 94 5.73 -4.50 -7.27
C ARG A 94 5.74 -5.98 -7.61
N ARG A 95 5.86 -6.29 -8.90
CA ARG A 95 6.08 -7.66 -9.32
C ARG A 95 7.52 -8.07 -9.03
N VAL A 96 7.70 -9.25 -8.46
CA VAL A 96 9.00 -9.85 -8.18
C VAL A 96 9.15 -11.10 -9.04
N PRO A 97 9.81 -10.98 -10.24
CA PRO A 97 9.88 -12.10 -11.19
C PRO A 97 10.62 -13.33 -10.65
N ASP A 98 11.61 -13.13 -9.78
CA ASP A 98 12.48 -14.21 -9.28
C ASP A 98 11.71 -15.31 -8.53
N ASP A 99 10.67 -14.94 -7.81
CA ASP A 99 9.83 -15.89 -7.05
C ASP A 99 8.35 -15.88 -7.48
N ASP A 100 8.06 -15.21 -8.59
CA ASP A 100 6.70 -15.05 -9.12
C ASP A 100 5.71 -14.54 -8.06
N SER A 101 6.12 -13.55 -7.29
CA SER A 101 5.29 -12.89 -6.30
C SER A 101 4.94 -11.46 -6.68
N VAL A 102 3.94 -10.91 -5.99
CA VAL A 102 3.63 -9.48 -6.00
C VAL A 102 3.68 -8.98 -4.57
N GLU A 103 4.48 -7.94 -4.36
CA GLU A 103 4.53 -7.19 -3.11
C GLU A 103 3.56 -6.02 -3.18
N ILE A 104 2.75 -5.86 -2.13
CA ILE A 104 2.09 -4.59 -1.84
C ILE A 104 3.15 -3.75 -1.11
N ALA A 105 3.91 -2.98 -1.90
CA ALA A 105 5.13 -2.33 -1.41
C ALA A 105 4.86 -1.11 -0.54
N TYR A 106 3.83 -0.34 -0.89
CA TYR A 106 3.29 0.75 -0.10
C TYR A 106 1.78 0.70 -0.12
N PHE A 107 1.18 1.01 1.01
CA PHE A 107 -0.26 0.99 1.18
C PHE A 107 -0.64 1.90 2.35
N GLY A 108 -1.64 2.73 2.15
CA GLY A 108 -2.18 3.52 3.25
C GLY A 108 -3.26 4.49 2.83
N ILE A 109 -3.96 4.98 3.83
CA ILE A 109 -4.98 6.03 3.69
C ILE A 109 -4.54 7.28 4.45
N VAL A 110 -5.04 8.43 4.01
CA VAL A 110 -4.77 9.68 4.70
C VAL A 110 -5.47 9.70 6.07
N THR A 111 -4.92 10.42 7.03
CA THR A 111 -5.44 10.43 8.41
C THR A 111 -6.90 10.87 8.51
N ALA A 112 -7.34 11.79 7.64
CA ALA A 112 -8.72 12.25 7.58
C ALA A 112 -9.73 11.14 7.26
N GLU A 113 -9.28 10.02 6.69
CA GLU A 113 -10.11 8.87 6.32
C GLU A 113 -10.15 7.76 7.38
N PHE A 114 -9.42 7.91 8.47
CA PHE A 114 -9.39 6.89 9.53
C PHE A 114 -10.77 6.69 10.16
N GLY A 115 -11.06 5.43 10.55
CA GLY A 115 -12.28 5.07 11.25
C GLY A 115 -13.54 4.95 10.38
N ARG A 116 -13.41 5.02 9.05
CA ARG A 116 -14.56 4.96 8.11
C ARG A 116 -14.63 3.65 7.32
N GLY A 117 -13.72 2.71 7.56
CA GLY A 117 -13.66 1.45 6.83
C GLY A 117 -12.98 1.54 5.47
N LEU A 118 -12.44 2.68 5.09
CA LEU A 118 -11.76 2.86 3.80
C LEU A 118 -10.50 2.02 3.70
N GLY A 119 -9.77 1.84 4.78
CA GLY A 119 -8.56 1.01 4.80
C GLY A 119 -8.81 -0.43 4.34
N LYS A 120 -9.86 -1.07 4.84
CA LYS A 120 -10.25 -2.43 4.44
C LYS A 120 -10.70 -2.48 2.97
N HIS A 121 -11.42 -1.48 2.52
CA HIS A 121 -11.87 -1.35 1.14
C HIS A 121 -10.67 -1.20 0.20
N LEU A 122 -9.73 -0.30 0.53
CA LEU A 122 -8.52 -0.08 -0.25
C LEU A 122 -7.62 -1.33 -0.27
N LEU A 123 -7.48 -2.03 0.86
CA LEU A 123 -6.71 -3.28 0.94
C LEU A 123 -7.34 -4.37 0.06
N SER A 124 -8.66 -4.48 0.07
CA SER A 124 -9.40 -5.42 -0.80
C SER A 124 -9.15 -5.12 -2.28
N SER A 125 -9.10 -3.85 -2.64
CA SER A 125 -8.74 -3.41 -3.99
C SER A 125 -7.28 -3.78 -4.33
N ALA A 126 -6.35 -3.51 -3.44
CA ALA A 126 -4.93 -3.80 -3.65
C ALA A 126 -4.68 -5.31 -3.83
N VAL A 127 -5.30 -6.13 -3.02
CA VAL A 127 -5.18 -7.59 -3.11
C VAL A 127 -5.80 -8.13 -4.40
N ARG A 128 -6.98 -7.63 -4.78
CA ARG A 128 -7.60 -7.98 -6.07
C ARG A 128 -6.68 -7.64 -7.24
N ASP A 129 -6.11 -6.44 -7.25
CA ASP A 129 -5.26 -5.99 -8.34
C ASP A 129 -3.91 -6.73 -8.36
N ALA A 130 -3.39 -7.11 -7.18
CA ALA A 130 -2.20 -7.95 -7.09
C ALA A 130 -2.44 -9.35 -7.70
N TRP A 131 -3.56 -10.00 -7.37
CA TRP A 131 -3.90 -11.31 -7.94
C TRP A 131 -4.22 -11.24 -9.44
N ALA A 132 -4.67 -10.10 -9.94
CA ALA A 132 -4.88 -9.90 -11.38
C ALA A 132 -3.58 -10.00 -12.20
N LEU A 133 -2.42 -9.83 -11.57
CA LEU A 133 -1.10 -10.04 -12.17
C LEU A 133 -0.69 -11.52 -12.21
N ARG A 134 -1.52 -12.41 -11.68
CA ARG A 134 -1.35 -13.87 -11.65
C ARG A 134 -0.06 -14.36 -11.00
N PRO A 135 0.32 -13.84 -9.82
CA PRO A 135 1.46 -14.34 -9.09
C PRO A 135 1.13 -15.69 -8.41
N LYS A 136 2.17 -16.36 -7.92
CA LYS A 136 2.00 -17.52 -7.01
C LYS A 136 1.70 -17.08 -5.58
N ARG A 137 2.14 -15.87 -5.20
CA ARG A 137 2.09 -15.36 -3.83
C ARG A 137 1.93 -13.84 -3.84
N VAL A 138 1.15 -13.32 -2.91
CA VAL A 138 1.05 -11.88 -2.62
C VAL A 138 1.55 -11.66 -1.20
N TRP A 139 2.42 -10.68 -1.00
CA TRP A 139 3.00 -10.41 0.30
C TRP A 139 3.14 -8.91 0.57
N LEU A 140 3.31 -8.60 1.83
CA LEU A 140 3.61 -7.26 2.31
C LEU A 140 4.39 -7.34 3.61
N HIS A 141 4.88 -6.22 4.07
CA HIS A 141 5.39 -6.09 5.42
C HIS A 141 4.83 -4.86 6.11
N THR A 142 4.81 -4.91 7.42
CA THR A 142 4.46 -3.79 8.29
C THR A 142 5.47 -3.74 9.44
N CYS A 143 5.55 -2.61 10.11
CA CYS A 143 6.45 -2.47 11.25
C CYS A 143 5.76 -1.76 12.43
N THR A 144 6.43 -1.76 13.56
CA THR A 144 5.90 -1.17 14.79
C THR A 144 5.72 0.35 14.75
N LEU A 145 6.19 1.01 13.68
CA LEU A 145 5.94 2.43 13.43
C LEU A 145 4.64 2.69 12.67
N ASP A 146 4.06 1.66 12.06
CA ASP A 146 2.79 1.76 11.36
C ASP A 146 1.64 1.92 12.36
N HIS A 147 0.46 2.21 11.83
CA HIS A 147 -0.74 2.30 12.66
C HIS A 147 -0.93 1.01 13.49
N PRO A 148 -1.27 1.09 14.79
CA PRO A 148 -1.42 -0.09 15.65
C PRO A 148 -2.39 -1.15 15.12
N ASN A 149 -3.37 -0.75 14.32
CA ASN A 149 -4.34 -1.65 13.73
C ASN A 149 -3.86 -2.31 12.42
N ALA A 150 -2.69 -1.94 11.88
CA ALA A 150 -2.22 -2.45 10.59
C ALA A 150 -2.00 -3.96 10.63
N LEU A 151 -1.14 -4.45 11.51
CA LEU A 151 -0.88 -5.89 11.63
C LEU A 151 -2.13 -6.70 11.97
N PRO A 152 -2.94 -6.34 12.99
CA PRO A 152 -4.19 -7.05 13.27
C PRO A 152 -5.16 -7.06 12.09
N ASN A 153 -5.26 -5.98 11.33
CA ASN A 153 -6.13 -5.91 10.16
C ASN A 153 -5.67 -6.85 9.04
N TYR A 154 -4.36 -6.91 8.76
CA TYR A 154 -3.83 -7.85 7.76
C TYR A 154 -4.13 -9.30 8.16
N VAL A 155 -3.90 -9.67 9.42
CA VAL A 155 -4.20 -11.01 9.93
C VAL A 155 -5.71 -11.30 9.85
N ALA A 156 -6.55 -10.36 10.24
CA ALA A 156 -8.01 -10.50 10.17
C ALA A 156 -8.51 -10.65 8.72
N ARG A 157 -7.79 -10.10 7.74
CA ARG A 157 -8.11 -10.26 6.32
C ARG A 157 -7.53 -11.52 5.69
N GLY A 158 -6.78 -12.33 6.42
CA GLY A 158 -6.31 -13.63 5.96
C GLY A 158 -4.83 -13.72 5.65
N PHE A 159 -4.06 -12.65 5.79
CA PHE A 159 -2.60 -12.70 5.67
C PHE A 159 -1.99 -13.52 6.80
N THR A 160 -0.98 -14.31 6.48
CA THR A 160 -0.25 -15.12 7.44
C THR A 160 1.14 -14.56 7.67
N PRO A 161 1.50 -14.17 8.90
CA PRO A 161 2.89 -13.80 9.21
C PRO A 161 3.83 -14.98 8.98
N TYR A 162 4.98 -14.74 8.34
CA TYR A 162 5.95 -15.79 8.05
C TYR A 162 7.39 -15.44 8.42
N ARG A 163 7.68 -14.17 8.68
CA ARG A 163 9.02 -13.71 9.06
C ARG A 163 8.92 -12.44 9.86
N THR A 164 9.82 -12.28 10.83
CA THR A 164 10.03 -11.03 11.56
C THR A 164 11.51 -10.68 11.54
N GLU A 165 11.81 -9.40 11.56
CA GLU A 165 13.15 -8.88 11.77
C GLU A 165 13.11 -7.62 12.62
N THR A 166 14.17 -7.39 13.37
CA THR A 166 14.29 -6.24 14.26
C THR A 166 15.50 -5.42 13.87
N TYR A 167 15.36 -4.11 13.82
CA TYR A 167 16.40 -3.17 13.44
C TYR A 167 16.28 -1.87 14.22
N GLU A 168 17.35 -1.11 14.26
CA GLU A 168 17.35 0.21 14.91
C GLU A 168 17.16 1.31 13.86
N VAL A 169 16.38 2.32 14.24
CA VAL A 169 16.23 3.58 13.50
C VAL A 169 16.61 4.76 14.40
N ASP A 170 17.19 5.79 13.81
CA ASP A 170 17.58 7.02 14.51
C ASP A 170 16.40 7.85 15.00
#